data_bbe56a027291bb8bd21935485f2adbcd
#
_entry.id   bbe56a027291bb8bd21935485f2adbcd
#
_cell.length_a   1.000
_cell.length_b   1.000
_cell.length_c   1.000
_cell.angle_alpha   90.00
_cell.angle_beta   90.00
_cell.angle_gamma   90.00
#
_symmetry.space_group_name_H-M   'P 1'
#
loop_
_entity.id
_entity.type
_entity.pdbx_description
1 polymer ?
#
loop_
_entity_poly.entity_id
_entity_poly.type
_entity_poly.pdbx_seq_one_letter_code
_entity_poly.pdbx_strand_id
1 'polypeptide(L)'
;MIQLFMKRSGSPAIVPLHFPASHDAMTEAVSRLDEASRTGKTEIVEIKSVIANLPSYLSGLDPDSRTQLAQLNQLSSIIAKMDSRERNIYAGALDGSSINDLSDMIRVAEQVPDYILIPNVNSDVTLGRYVAVAGQIQGDP
;
A
#
# COMPACT_ATOMS: atom_id res chain seq x y z
N MET A 1 -4.24 -2.86 8.03
CA MET A 1 -3.82 -1.51 7.69
C MET A 1 -4.30 -1.07 6.33
N ILE A 2 -4.49 -2.02 5.42
CA ILE A 2 -5.15 -1.77 4.13
C ILE A 2 -6.33 -2.69 4.06
N GLN A 3 -7.47 -2.18 3.62
CA GLN A 3 -8.69 -2.96 3.49
C GLN A 3 -9.24 -2.81 2.08
N LEU A 4 -9.40 -3.94 1.39
CA LEU A 4 -10.00 -3.98 0.06
C LEU A 4 -11.46 -4.39 0.19
N PHE A 5 -12.32 -3.71 -0.54
CA PHE A 5 -13.72 -4.10 -0.71
C PHE A 5 -13.88 -4.54 -2.16
N MET A 6 -14.19 -5.81 -2.36
CA MET A 6 -14.19 -6.45 -3.67
C MET A 6 -15.53 -7.03 -4.02
N LYS A 7 -15.81 -7.15 -5.31
CA LYS A 7 -16.96 -7.87 -5.81
C LYS A 7 -16.63 -8.54 -7.12
N ARG A 8 -17.45 -9.52 -7.51
CA ARG A 8 -17.38 -10.11 -8.84
C ARG A 8 -18.33 -9.39 -9.77
N SER A 9 -17.92 -9.23 -11.03
CA SER A 9 -18.75 -8.62 -12.06
C SER A 9 -20.08 -9.37 -12.18
N GLY A 10 -21.17 -8.62 -12.19
CA GLY A 10 -22.52 -9.20 -12.25
C GLY A 10 -23.10 -9.56 -10.91
N SER A 11 -22.36 -9.37 -9.81
CA SER A 11 -22.87 -9.63 -8.46
C SER A 11 -22.79 -8.37 -7.62
N PRO A 12 -23.81 -8.05 -6.80
CA PRO A 12 -23.76 -6.91 -5.88
C PRO A 12 -23.05 -7.25 -4.56
N ALA A 13 -22.68 -8.50 -4.33
CA ALA A 13 -22.12 -8.93 -3.05
C ALA A 13 -20.68 -8.40 -2.90
N ILE A 14 -20.44 -7.64 -1.83
CA ILE A 14 -19.14 -7.04 -1.54
C ILE A 14 -18.42 -7.88 -0.48
N VAL A 15 -17.18 -8.25 -0.76
CA VAL A 15 -16.36 -9.06 0.14
C VAL A 15 -15.17 -8.19 0.61
N PRO A 16 -15.08 -7.92 1.92
CA PRO A 16 -13.94 -7.20 2.46
C PRO A 16 -12.73 -8.13 2.68
N LEU A 17 -11.52 -7.62 2.48
CA LEU A 17 -10.30 -8.35 2.81
C LEU A 17 -9.34 -7.38 3.47
N HIS A 18 -8.94 -7.71 4.70
CA HIS A 18 -8.10 -6.87 5.53
C HIS A 18 -6.65 -7.33 5.46
N PHE A 19 -5.75 -6.43 5.18
CA PHE A 19 -4.31 -6.72 5.13
C PHE A 19 -3.59 -6.09 6.33
N PRO A 20 -2.59 -6.72 6.90
CA PRO A 20 -2.01 -8.02 6.49
C PRO A 20 -3.01 -9.15 6.67
N ALA A 21 -3.06 -10.05 5.71
CA ALA A 21 -4.02 -11.14 5.69
C ALA A 21 -3.29 -12.48 5.76
N SER A 22 -3.86 -13.43 6.51
CA SER A 22 -3.38 -14.79 6.52
C SER A 22 -3.77 -15.52 5.25
N HIS A 23 -3.13 -16.64 4.99
CA HIS A 23 -3.51 -17.49 3.86
C HIS A 23 -4.98 -17.91 3.96
N ASP A 24 -5.43 -18.26 5.16
CA ASP A 24 -6.83 -18.67 5.38
C ASP A 24 -7.80 -17.53 5.10
N ALA A 25 -7.46 -16.30 5.52
CA ALA A 25 -8.31 -15.14 5.26
C ALA A 25 -8.44 -14.86 3.77
N MET A 26 -7.34 -14.97 3.03
CA MET A 26 -7.36 -14.79 1.57
C MET A 26 -8.18 -15.87 0.89
N THR A 27 -8.02 -17.12 1.32
CA THR A 27 -8.76 -18.25 0.77
C THR A 27 -10.27 -18.09 1.03
N GLU A 28 -10.63 -17.64 2.22
CA GLU A 28 -12.04 -17.42 2.54
C GLU A 28 -12.63 -16.31 1.68
N ALA A 29 -11.88 -15.22 1.48
CA ALA A 29 -12.35 -14.12 0.64
C ALA A 29 -12.60 -14.59 -0.79
N VAL A 30 -11.69 -15.37 -1.36
CA VAL A 30 -11.86 -15.94 -2.70
C VAL A 30 -13.08 -16.86 -2.74
N SER A 31 -13.29 -17.68 -1.72
CA SER A 31 -14.46 -18.56 -1.65
C SER A 31 -15.76 -17.78 -1.66
N ARG A 32 -15.81 -16.68 -0.92
CA ARG A 32 -16.99 -15.82 -0.89
C ARG A 32 -17.25 -15.16 -2.24
N LEU A 33 -16.19 -14.73 -2.91
CA LEU A 33 -16.31 -14.16 -4.26
C LEU A 33 -16.83 -15.22 -5.24
N ASP A 34 -16.32 -16.45 -5.14
CA ASP A 34 -16.77 -17.55 -6.00
C ASP A 34 -18.23 -17.91 -5.74
N GLU A 35 -18.70 -17.86 -4.50
CA GLU A 35 -20.09 -18.08 -4.17
C GLU A 35 -21.00 -17.04 -4.83
N ALA A 36 -20.52 -15.80 -4.93
CA ALA A 36 -21.28 -14.72 -5.55
C ALA A 36 -21.30 -14.85 -7.08
N SER A 37 -20.15 -15.19 -7.69
CA SER A 37 -20.02 -15.39 -9.12
C SER A 37 -18.69 -16.08 -9.41
N ARG A 38 -18.73 -17.24 -10.08
CA ARG A 38 -17.52 -17.98 -10.45
C ARG A 38 -16.87 -17.45 -11.71
N THR A 39 -17.62 -16.82 -12.57
CA THR A 39 -17.17 -16.42 -13.89
C THR A 39 -16.87 -14.93 -14.01
N GLY A 40 -17.32 -14.16 -13.04
CA GLY A 40 -17.11 -12.72 -13.03
C GLY A 40 -15.66 -12.36 -12.70
N LYS A 41 -15.21 -11.24 -13.25
CA LYS A 41 -13.93 -10.68 -12.90
C LYS A 41 -14.03 -9.99 -11.54
N THR A 42 -12.97 -10.09 -10.74
CA THR A 42 -12.93 -9.40 -9.44
C THR A 42 -12.65 -7.92 -9.64
N GLU A 43 -13.46 -7.07 -9.04
CA GLU A 43 -13.32 -5.63 -9.10
C GLU A 43 -13.12 -5.09 -7.70
N ILE A 44 -12.31 -4.03 -7.59
CA ILE A 44 -12.14 -3.32 -6.33
C ILE A 44 -13.16 -2.19 -6.28
N VAL A 45 -14.04 -2.23 -5.27
CA VAL A 45 -15.08 -1.21 -5.09
C VAL A 45 -14.52 -0.03 -4.30
N GLU A 46 -13.73 -0.32 -3.28
CA GLU A 46 -13.18 0.70 -2.41
C GLU A 46 -11.90 0.18 -1.77
N ILE A 47 -10.96 1.08 -1.50
CA ILE A 47 -9.73 0.78 -0.76
C ILE A 47 -9.67 1.74 0.43
N LYS A 48 -9.49 1.19 1.62
CA LYS A 48 -9.26 1.98 2.83
C LYS A 48 -7.86 1.72 3.36
N SER A 49 -7.21 2.76 3.88
CA SER A 49 -5.85 2.65 4.40
C SER A 49 -5.64 3.66 5.51
N VAL A 50 -4.78 3.30 6.47
CA VAL A 50 -4.31 4.26 7.49
C VAL A 50 -3.42 5.34 6.88
N ILE A 51 -2.89 5.10 5.69
CA ILE A 51 -2.13 6.09 4.92
C ILE A 51 -3.11 6.72 3.93
N ALA A 52 -3.45 7.98 4.14
CA ALA A 52 -4.56 8.63 3.43
C ALA A 52 -4.38 8.68 1.92
N ASN A 53 -3.16 8.85 1.43
CA ASN A 53 -2.89 8.95 -0.01
C ASN A 53 -2.56 7.62 -0.68
N LEU A 54 -2.44 6.53 0.10
CA LEU A 54 -2.06 5.24 -0.45
C LEU A 54 -3.08 4.67 -1.45
N PRO A 55 -4.39 4.78 -1.21
CA PRO A 55 -5.36 4.22 -2.17
C PRO A 55 -5.20 4.73 -3.59
N SER A 56 -4.79 5.97 -3.79
CA SER A 56 -4.61 6.51 -5.13
C SER A 56 -3.49 5.81 -5.89
N TYR A 57 -2.48 5.31 -5.20
CA TYR A 57 -1.38 4.56 -5.81
C TYR A 57 -1.74 3.10 -6.07
N LEU A 58 -2.84 2.63 -5.49
CA LEU A 58 -3.30 1.25 -5.65
C LEU A 58 -4.39 1.12 -6.71
N SER A 59 -4.70 2.19 -7.45
CA SER A 59 -5.80 2.19 -8.40
C SER A 59 -5.64 1.16 -9.52
N GLY A 60 -4.42 0.76 -9.85
CA GLY A 60 -4.14 -0.24 -10.87
C GLY A 60 -3.99 -1.66 -10.34
N LEU A 61 -4.31 -1.88 -9.06
CA LEU A 61 -4.15 -3.19 -8.44
C LEU A 61 -5.10 -4.21 -9.09
N ASP A 62 -4.55 -5.38 -9.42
CA ASP A 62 -5.34 -6.50 -9.92
C ASP A 62 -5.64 -7.46 -8.76
N PRO A 63 -6.88 -7.50 -8.28
CA PRO A 63 -7.22 -8.34 -7.12
C PRO A 63 -7.20 -9.84 -7.43
N ASP A 64 -7.13 -10.23 -8.70
CA ASP A 64 -7.00 -11.62 -9.09
C ASP A 64 -5.53 -12.06 -9.22
N SER A 65 -4.58 -11.13 -9.12
CA SER A 65 -3.16 -11.44 -9.18
C SER A 65 -2.63 -11.86 -7.81
N ARG A 66 -2.20 -13.11 -7.71
CA ARG A 66 -1.60 -13.61 -6.46
C ARG A 66 -0.31 -12.87 -6.12
N THR A 67 0.47 -12.54 -7.13
CA THR A 67 1.71 -11.79 -6.94
C THR A 67 1.43 -10.43 -6.34
N GLN A 68 0.45 -9.69 -6.87
CA GLN A 68 0.10 -8.38 -6.35
C GLN A 68 -0.49 -8.46 -4.96
N LEU A 69 -1.32 -9.46 -4.67
CA LEU A 69 -1.86 -9.62 -3.32
C LEU A 69 -0.76 -9.96 -2.31
N ALA A 70 0.23 -10.76 -2.71
CA ALA A 70 1.37 -11.05 -1.85
C ALA A 70 2.20 -9.79 -1.59
N GLN A 71 2.41 -8.97 -2.61
CA GLN A 71 3.11 -7.69 -2.45
C GLN A 71 2.31 -6.73 -1.55
N LEU A 72 1.01 -6.69 -1.72
CA LEU A 72 0.15 -5.86 -0.87
C LEU A 72 0.22 -6.32 0.58
N ASN A 73 0.26 -7.62 0.81
CA ASN A 73 0.41 -8.19 2.13
C ASN A 73 1.76 -7.80 2.76
N GLN A 74 2.82 -7.86 1.97
CA GLN A 74 4.16 -7.44 2.41
C GLN A 74 4.16 -5.96 2.78
N LEU A 75 3.60 -5.11 1.92
CA LEU A 75 3.51 -3.68 2.17
C LEU A 75 2.73 -3.39 3.44
N SER A 76 1.58 -4.05 3.62
CA SER A 76 0.77 -3.87 4.81
C SER A 76 1.49 -4.29 6.09
N SER A 77 2.30 -5.34 6.01
CA SER A 77 3.11 -5.79 7.17
C SER A 77 4.14 -4.75 7.55
N ILE A 78 4.75 -4.09 6.56
CA ILE A 78 5.70 -3.03 6.82
C ILE A 78 5.00 -1.83 7.45
N ILE A 79 3.86 -1.41 6.89
CA ILE A 79 3.10 -0.27 7.40
C ILE A 79 2.59 -0.55 8.82
N ALA A 80 2.21 -1.79 9.12
CA ALA A 80 1.71 -2.15 10.43
C ALA A 80 2.74 -1.95 11.54
N LYS A 81 4.02 -1.98 11.20
CA LYS A 81 5.12 -1.76 12.14
C LYS A 81 5.48 -0.29 12.30
N MET A 82 4.92 0.59 11.49
CA MET A 82 5.20 2.00 11.54
C MET A 82 4.39 2.69 12.64
N ASP A 83 5.02 3.65 13.31
CA ASP A 83 4.31 4.55 14.20
C ASP A 83 3.70 5.72 13.39
N SER A 84 3.02 6.64 14.06
CA SER A 84 2.36 7.76 13.39
C SER A 84 3.33 8.63 12.62
N ARG A 85 4.51 8.86 13.16
CA ARG A 85 5.54 9.68 12.52
C ARG A 85 6.03 9.01 11.24
N GLU A 86 6.31 7.73 11.31
CA GLU A 86 6.79 6.97 10.16
C GLU A 86 5.74 6.91 9.06
N ARG A 87 4.46 6.78 9.42
CA ARG A 87 3.37 6.79 8.46
C ARG A 87 3.27 8.12 7.74
N ASN A 88 3.45 9.23 8.46
CA ASN A 88 3.43 10.56 7.85
C ASN A 88 4.61 10.75 6.90
N ILE A 89 5.78 10.27 7.28
CA ILE A 89 6.97 10.31 6.43
C ILE A 89 6.74 9.48 5.18
N TYR A 90 6.17 8.31 5.32
CA TYR A 90 5.88 7.44 4.18
C TYR A 90 4.91 8.10 3.21
N ALA A 91 3.84 8.72 3.73
CA ALA A 91 2.87 9.42 2.88
C ALA A 91 3.53 10.51 2.05
N GLY A 92 4.40 11.31 2.67
CA GLY A 92 5.14 12.34 1.96
C GLY A 92 6.14 11.78 0.96
N ALA A 93 6.80 10.67 1.32
CA ALA A 93 7.76 10.02 0.43
C ALA A 93 7.09 9.43 -0.81
N LEU A 94 5.89 8.91 -0.68
CA LEU A 94 5.13 8.43 -1.83
C LEU A 94 4.88 9.55 -2.83
N ASP A 95 4.45 10.71 -2.34
CA ASP A 95 4.17 11.85 -3.22
C ASP A 95 5.44 12.45 -3.82
N GLY A 96 6.57 12.29 -3.16
CA GLY A 96 7.86 12.79 -3.63
C GLY A 96 8.65 11.82 -4.49
N SER A 97 8.13 10.63 -4.74
CA SER A 97 8.84 9.57 -5.45
C SER A 97 8.11 9.17 -6.73
N SER A 98 8.84 8.55 -7.65
CA SER A 98 8.23 7.97 -8.85
C SER A 98 7.67 6.60 -8.49
N ILE A 99 6.36 6.49 -8.41
CA ILE A 99 5.68 5.25 -8.05
C ILE A 99 4.95 4.71 -9.27
N ASN A 100 5.35 3.54 -9.74
CA ASN A 100 4.74 2.89 -10.89
C ASN A 100 3.99 1.60 -10.51
N ASP A 101 4.42 0.93 -9.45
CA ASP A 101 3.83 -0.35 -9.05
C ASP A 101 4.03 -0.59 -7.55
N LEU A 102 3.56 -1.75 -7.10
CA LEU A 102 3.68 -2.15 -5.69
C LEU A 102 5.13 -2.31 -5.24
N SER A 103 6.02 -2.74 -6.14
CA SER A 103 7.44 -2.87 -5.80
C SER A 103 8.04 -1.53 -5.40
N ASP A 104 7.67 -0.47 -6.10
CA ASP A 104 8.12 0.88 -5.76
C ASP A 104 7.57 1.31 -4.40
N MET A 105 6.30 1.01 -4.12
CA MET A 105 5.69 1.34 -2.83
C MET A 105 6.38 0.64 -1.68
N ILE A 106 6.74 -0.63 -1.86
CA ILE A 106 7.45 -1.42 -0.86
C ILE A 106 8.84 -0.85 -0.63
N ARG A 107 9.54 -0.53 -1.71
CA ARG A 107 10.89 0.02 -1.63
C ARG A 107 10.91 1.33 -0.83
N VAL A 108 9.96 2.21 -1.10
CA VAL A 108 9.86 3.48 -0.37
C VAL A 108 9.54 3.23 1.10
N ALA A 109 8.65 2.28 1.40
CA ALA A 109 8.32 1.93 2.78
C ALA A 109 9.54 1.42 3.54
N GLU A 110 10.37 0.63 2.88
CA GLU A 110 11.60 0.09 3.49
C GLU A 110 12.65 1.16 3.74
N GLN A 111 12.58 2.27 3.02
CA GLN A 111 13.52 3.38 3.19
C GLN A 111 13.11 4.37 4.27
N VAL A 112 11.91 4.27 4.81
CA VAL A 112 11.41 5.23 5.80
C VAL A 112 12.33 5.37 7.02
N PRO A 113 12.87 4.31 7.60
CA PRO A 113 13.80 4.46 8.73
C PRO A 113 15.02 5.33 8.41
N ASP A 114 15.48 5.29 7.17
CA ASP A 114 16.62 6.11 6.75
C ASP A 114 16.27 7.59 6.77
N TYR A 115 15.07 7.95 6.38
CA TYR A 115 14.61 9.34 6.43
C TYR A 115 14.56 9.87 7.86
N ILE A 116 14.17 9.02 8.80
CA ILE A 116 14.09 9.39 10.22
C ILE A 116 15.46 9.70 10.80
N LEU A 117 16.49 9.08 10.26
CA LEU A 117 17.86 9.26 10.75
C LEU A 117 18.50 10.58 10.31
N ILE A 118 17.83 11.40 9.51
CA ILE A 118 18.33 12.70 9.08
C ILE A 118 17.92 13.74 10.13
N PRO A 119 18.84 14.19 11.00
CA PRO A 119 18.45 14.91 12.22
C PRO A 119 18.03 16.36 12.00
N ASN A 120 18.41 16.97 10.91
CA ASN A 120 18.17 18.37 10.68
C ASN A 120 17.00 18.66 9.76
N VAL A 121 16.20 17.66 9.49
CA VAL A 121 15.01 17.82 8.68
C VAL A 121 13.89 18.31 9.60
N ASN A 122 13.84 19.62 9.78
CA ASN A 122 12.94 20.22 10.75
C ASN A 122 11.97 21.21 10.12
N SER A 123 11.95 21.31 8.82
CA SER A 123 10.97 22.12 8.11
C SER A 123 10.45 21.30 6.93
N ASP A 124 9.23 21.61 6.52
CA ASP A 124 8.60 20.88 5.42
C ASP A 124 9.41 20.98 4.14
N VAL A 125 9.93 22.14 3.86
CA VAL A 125 10.73 22.36 2.66
C VAL A 125 12.01 21.54 2.73
N THR A 126 12.66 21.52 3.89
CA THR A 126 13.86 20.75 4.09
C THR A 126 13.58 19.26 3.95
N LEU A 127 12.48 18.79 4.52
CA LEU A 127 12.09 17.39 4.41
C LEU A 127 11.89 16.99 2.95
N GLY A 128 11.18 17.80 2.18
CA GLY A 128 10.97 17.52 0.78
C GLY A 128 12.26 17.40 0.00
N ARG A 129 13.22 18.25 0.28
CA ARG A 129 14.52 18.18 -0.38
C ARG A 129 15.31 16.95 0.01
N TYR A 130 15.26 16.56 1.27
CA TYR A 130 15.95 15.37 1.73
C TYR A 130 15.39 14.12 1.09
N VAL A 131 14.08 14.05 0.96
CA VAL A 131 13.47 12.91 0.29
C VAL A 131 14.00 12.79 -1.13
N ALA A 132 14.16 13.90 -1.83
CA ALA A 132 14.67 13.88 -3.19
C ALA A 132 16.15 13.54 -3.24
N VAL A 133 16.93 13.98 -2.27
CA VAL A 133 18.39 13.82 -2.28
C VAL A 133 18.80 12.48 -1.68
N ALA A 134 18.14 12.07 -0.58
CA ALA A 134 18.52 10.83 0.08
C ALA A 134 18.31 9.62 -0.83
N GLY A 135 17.37 9.73 -1.65
CA GLY A 135 17.17 8.70 -2.65
C GLY A 135 18.33 8.63 -3.55
N GLN A 136 19.03 9.50 -3.25
CA GLN A 136 20.14 9.63 -3.85
C GLN A 136 21.07 9.98 -2.94
N ILE A 137 20.66 10.31 -1.72
CA ILE A 137 21.29 10.57 -0.90
C ILE A 137 21.68 10.05 -0.49
N GLN A 138 20.77 10.15 -0.80
CA GLN A 138 20.93 10.21 -0.71
C GLN A 138 21.13 10.62 -0.94
N GLY A 139 20.84 10.97 -1.09
CA GLY A 139 21.17 11.44 -1.14
C GLY A 139 21.12 12.16 -1.04
N ASP A 140 21.13 12.31 -0.80
CA ASP A 140 21.30 12.99 -0.57
C ASP A 140 21.48 13.38 -0.35
N PRO A 141 21.58 13.53 -0.04
CA PRO A 141 21.82 13.85 0.24
C PRO A 141 22.26 14.02 0.40
#